data_3747c2ef6d3428677685748bebdd802f
#
_entry.id   3747c2ef6d3428677685748bebdd802f
#
_cell.length_a   1.000
_cell.length_b   1.000
_cell.length_c   1.000
_cell.angle_alpha   90.00
_cell.angle_beta   90.00
_cell.angle_gamma   90.00
#
_symmetry.space_group_name_H-M   'P 1'
#
loop_
_entity.id
_entity.type
_entity.pdbx_description
1 polymer ?
#
loop_
_entity_poly.entity_id
_entity_poly.type
_entity_poly.pdbx_seq_one_letter_code
_entity_poly.pdbx_strand_id
1 'polypeptide(L)'
;TGRGSADFKQNYCIALLKNPYEVASATTIFNVSDYAWEKHGYAYNASTGAAYPMVVEGATAVYGDNGEIIVTYTGSGYWTSYYALGKLVLKTGADPLKKDSWIKSAEPMFTHQNGIHGPGHAAFTTDAAGNRFMIYHAYLDWRKENRYVFIQPYMLSGTEFDMNGGPYAAETVLGIYDAQPSIESAVSGFGK
;
A
#
# COMPACT_ATOMS: atom_id res chain seq x y z
N THR A 1 -1.28 13.74 -11.12
CA THR A 1 0.19 13.56 -11.12
C THR A 1 0.80 14.52 -12.16
N GLY A 2 1.32 15.67 -11.69
CA GLY A 2 2.00 16.63 -12.56
C GLY A 2 3.32 16.04 -13.06
N ARG A 3 3.46 15.85 -14.36
CA ARG A 3 4.76 15.56 -14.99
C ARG A 3 5.38 16.89 -15.43
N GLY A 4 6.63 17.15 -15.04
CA GLY A 4 7.45 18.15 -15.70
C GLY A 4 7.98 19.33 -14.90
N SER A 5 8.21 19.20 -13.59
CA SER A 5 8.97 20.20 -12.82
C SER A 5 10.01 19.54 -11.91
N ALA A 6 11.01 20.33 -11.45
CA ALA A 6 11.98 19.89 -10.45
C ALA A 6 11.34 19.39 -9.15
N ASP A 7 10.07 19.72 -8.91
CA ASP A 7 9.22 19.22 -7.80
C ASP A 7 8.33 18.05 -8.22
N PHE A 8 8.86 17.15 -9.02
CA PHE A 8 8.11 16.01 -9.53
C PHE A 8 7.74 15.05 -8.38
N LYS A 9 6.53 15.17 -7.90
CA LYS A 9 6.00 14.40 -6.78
C LYS A 9 4.55 13.98 -7.02
N GLN A 10 4.19 12.84 -6.50
CA GLN A 10 2.81 12.39 -6.41
C GLN A 10 2.20 12.90 -5.10
N ASN A 11 0.91 13.16 -5.13
CA ASN A 11 0.14 13.54 -3.95
C ASN A 11 -1.08 12.63 -3.84
N TYR A 12 -1.56 12.42 -2.62
CA TYR A 12 -2.83 11.77 -2.40
C TYR A 12 -3.97 12.76 -2.52
N CYS A 13 -4.93 12.40 -3.37
CA CYS A 13 -6.16 13.15 -3.56
C CYS A 13 -7.35 12.26 -3.27
N ILE A 14 -8.38 12.84 -2.69
CA ILE A 14 -9.72 12.25 -2.59
C ILE A 14 -10.66 13.00 -3.50
N ALA A 15 -11.58 12.30 -4.15
CA ALA A 15 -12.56 12.89 -5.04
C ALA A 15 -13.97 12.52 -4.61
N LEU A 16 -14.86 13.52 -4.60
CA LEU A 16 -16.30 13.31 -4.55
C LEU A 16 -16.79 13.01 -5.97
N LEU A 17 -17.51 11.93 -6.15
CA LEU A 17 -18.11 11.57 -7.43
C LEU A 17 -19.58 12.01 -7.45
N LYS A 18 -20.06 12.54 -8.56
CA LYS A 18 -21.49 12.74 -8.84
C LYS A 18 -22.17 11.41 -9.20
N ASN A 19 -21.41 10.57 -9.91
CA ASN A 19 -21.79 9.24 -10.35
C ASN A 19 -20.49 8.44 -10.62
N PRO A 20 -20.52 7.15 -10.96
CA PRO A 20 -19.31 6.31 -11.09
C PRO A 20 -18.26 6.80 -12.10
N TYR A 21 -18.57 7.72 -12.97
CA TYR A 21 -17.69 8.21 -14.04
C TYR A 21 -17.53 9.74 -14.09
N GLU A 22 -18.11 10.48 -13.15
CA GLU A 22 -18.02 11.95 -13.13
C GLU A 22 -17.55 12.46 -11.75
N VAL A 23 -16.43 13.16 -11.72
CA VAL A 23 -15.89 13.81 -10.53
C VAL A 23 -16.60 15.11 -10.27
N ALA A 24 -17.19 15.29 -9.08
CA ALA A 24 -17.77 16.55 -8.63
C ALA A 24 -16.70 17.52 -8.12
N SER A 25 -15.76 17.02 -7.31
CA SER A 25 -14.65 17.79 -6.76
C SER A 25 -13.49 16.85 -6.38
N ALA A 26 -12.29 17.40 -6.28
CA ALA A 26 -11.12 16.67 -5.79
C ALA A 26 -10.31 17.57 -4.84
N THR A 27 -9.76 16.96 -3.80
CA THR A 27 -8.95 17.65 -2.78
C THR A 27 -7.69 16.86 -2.53
N THR A 28 -6.54 17.54 -2.49
CA THR A 28 -5.28 16.95 -2.02
C THR A 28 -5.32 16.82 -0.51
N ILE A 29 -5.23 15.60 0.00
CA ILE A 29 -5.27 15.32 1.44
C ILE A 29 -3.88 15.29 2.08
N PHE A 30 -2.83 14.87 1.35
CA PHE A 30 -1.45 15.05 1.79
C PHE A 30 -0.43 14.99 0.64
N ASN A 31 0.80 15.40 0.94
CA ASN A 31 1.93 15.38 0.03
C ASN A 31 2.92 14.26 0.39
N VAL A 32 3.56 13.68 -0.61
CA VAL A 32 4.63 12.68 -0.46
C VAL A 32 5.85 13.17 0.31
N SER A 33 6.03 14.46 0.43
CA SER A 33 7.22 15.06 1.05
C SER A 33 7.13 15.24 2.57
N ASP A 34 6.08 14.75 3.23
CA ASP A 34 5.90 14.97 4.66
C ASP A 34 6.96 14.22 5.49
N TYR A 35 7.29 12.97 5.12
CA TYR A 35 8.23 12.13 5.86
C TYR A 35 9.42 11.67 5.01
N ALA A 36 10.56 11.46 5.67
CA ALA A 36 11.80 11.09 4.98
C ALA A 36 11.71 9.73 4.28
N TRP A 37 11.04 8.74 4.91
CA TRP A 37 10.90 7.40 4.37
C TRP A 37 10.10 7.33 3.06
N GLU A 38 9.30 8.35 2.75
CA GLU A 38 8.50 8.41 1.52
C GLU A 38 9.30 8.90 0.29
N LYS A 39 10.54 9.37 0.50
CA LYS A 39 11.31 10.09 -0.55
C LYS A 39 12.35 9.25 -1.24
N HIS A 40 12.57 8.01 -0.84
CA HIS A 40 13.59 7.17 -1.47
C HIS A 40 13.25 6.90 -2.93
N GLY A 41 14.27 6.98 -3.78
CA GLY A 41 14.13 6.82 -5.24
C GLY A 41 13.88 8.14 -5.98
N TYR A 42 13.67 9.27 -5.27
CA TYR A 42 13.67 10.58 -5.92
C TYR A 42 15.06 10.90 -6.47
N ALA A 43 15.11 11.27 -7.73
CA ALA A 43 16.29 11.78 -8.37
C ALA A 43 15.92 12.78 -9.46
N TYR A 44 16.67 13.86 -9.58
CA TYR A 44 16.54 14.83 -10.65
C TYR A 44 17.89 15.10 -11.30
N ASN A 45 17.97 14.95 -12.61
CA ASN A 45 19.15 15.28 -13.37
C ASN A 45 18.90 16.60 -14.14
N ALA A 46 19.46 17.69 -13.64
CA ALA A 46 19.27 19.03 -14.23
C ALA A 46 19.82 19.16 -15.67
N SER A 47 20.82 18.35 -16.04
CA SER A 47 21.44 18.42 -17.39
C SER A 47 20.57 17.76 -18.45
N THR A 48 19.80 16.73 -18.10
CA THR A 48 18.95 15.97 -19.02
C THR A 48 17.47 16.22 -18.84
N GLY A 49 17.07 16.88 -17.75
CA GLY A 49 15.68 17.02 -17.34
C GLY A 49 15.03 15.70 -16.90
N ALA A 50 15.80 14.60 -16.80
CA ALA A 50 15.30 13.32 -16.34
C ALA A 50 14.98 13.38 -14.85
N ALA A 51 13.81 12.89 -14.47
CA ALA A 51 13.37 12.88 -13.08
C ALA A 51 12.72 11.53 -12.72
N TYR A 52 13.10 11.00 -11.56
CA TYR A 52 12.32 9.97 -10.87
C TYR A 52 11.51 10.68 -9.79
N PRO A 53 10.18 10.52 -9.78
CA PRO A 53 9.32 11.26 -8.84
C PRO A 53 9.47 10.75 -7.42
N MET A 54 9.11 11.60 -6.46
CA MET A 54 8.70 11.11 -5.15
C MET A 54 7.35 10.40 -5.32
N VAL A 55 7.28 9.15 -4.85
CA VAL A 55 6.13 8.27 -5.13
C VAL A 55 5.30 8.04 -3.87
N VAL A 56 3.99 8.25 -3.99
CA VAL A 56 2.96 7.65 -3.13
C VAL A 56 1.88 7.07 -4.03
N GLU A 57 1.58 5.79 -3.83
CA GLU A 57 0.66 5.06 -4.70
C GLU A 57 -0.03 3.89 -3.98
N GLY A 58 -0.86 3.13 -4.70
CA GLY A 58 -1.46 1.90 -4.20
C GLY A 58 -2.40 2.13 -3.03
N ALA A 59 -3.24 3.18 -3.08
CA ALA A 59 -4.22 3.45 -2.03
C ALA A 59 -5.27 2.35 -1.96
N THR A 60 -5.45 1.77 -0.76
CA THR A 60 -6.49 0.78 -0.49
C THR A 60 -7.22 1.15 0.80
N ALA A 61 -8.55 1.20 0.76
CA ALA A 61 -9.36 1.42 1.94
C ALA A 61 -9.57 0.11 2.71
N VAL A 62 -9.37 0.18 4.02
CA VAL A 62 -9.65 -0.91 4.96
C VAL A 62 -10.57 -0.37 6.04
N TYR A 63 -11.53 -1.17 6.46
CA TYR A 63 -12.46 -0.81 7.51
C TYR A 63 -12.10 -1.54 8.81
N GLY A 64 -11.99 -0.77 9.90
CA GLY A 64 -11.85 -1.30 11.25
C GLY A 64 -13.13 -1.96 11.74
N ASP A 65 -13.04 -2.69 12.85
CA ASP A 65 -14.15 -3.47 13.39
C ASP A 65 -15.34 -2.62 13.87
N ASN A 66 -15.09 -1.35 14.20
CA ASN A 66 -16.12 -0.39 14.64
C ASN A 66 -16.45 0.63 13.53
N GLY A 67 -16.07 0.34 12.28
CA GLY A 67 -16.32 1.23 11.14
C GLY A 67 -15.29 2.35 10.97
N GLU A 68 -14.14 2.25 11.59
CA GLU A 68 -13.00 3.13 11.30
C GLU A 68 -12.62 3.03 9.83
N ILE A 69 -12.29 4.15 9.21
CA ILE A 69 -11.82 4.19 7.82
C ILE A 69 -10.32 4.42 7.81
N ILE A 70 -9.61 3.46 7.26
CA ILE A 70 -8.15 3.47 7.12
C ILE A 70 -7.84 3.41 5.63
N VAL A 71 -6.95 4.28 5.16
CA VAL A 71 -6.39 4.18 3.82
C VAL A 71 -4.92 3.81 3.94
N THR A 72 -4.57 2.63 3.48
CA THR A 72 -3.17 2.24 3.34
C THR A 72 -2.63 2.78 2.02
N TYR A 73 -1.34 3.07 1.99
CA TYR A 73 -0.65 3.55 0.79
C TYR A 73 0.80 3.07 0.80
N THR A 74 1.46 3.21 -0.32
CA THR A 74 2.88 2.89 -0.41
C THR A 74 3.68 4.14 -0.74
N GLY A 75 4.75 4.37 -0.01
CA GLY A 75 5.71 5.45 -0.22
C GLY A 75 7.04 4.95 -0.73
N SER A 76 7.85 5.85 -1.24
CA SER A 76 9.12 5.62 -1.95
C SER A 76 8.96 5.03 -3.35
N GLY A 77 10.03 5.03 -4.15
CA GLY A 77 10.02 4.42 -5.47
C GLY A 77 10.05 2.89 -5.40
N TYR A 78 9.18 2.23 -6.16
CA TYR A 78 9.14 0.76 -6.21
C TYR A 78 10.46 0.14 -6.73
N TRP A 79 11.30 0.91 -7.39
CA TRP A 79 12.64 0.53 -7.88
C TRP A 79 13.72 0.58 -6.80
N THR A 80 13.33 0.81 -5.56
CA THR A 80 14.23 0.83 -4.39
C THR A 80 13.88 -0.27 -3.41
N SER A 81 14.82 -0.60 -2.53
CA SER A 81 14.56 -1.50 -1.40
C SER A 81 13.73 -0.85 -0.27
N TYR A 82 13.44 0.45 -0.39
CA TYR A 82 12.77 1.26 0.63
C TYR A 82 11.26 1.45 0.40
N TYR A 83 10.72 0.86 -0.65
CA TYR A 83 9.27 0.84 -0.88
C TYR A 83 8.58 0.24 0.35
N ALA A 84 7.60 0.92 0.93
CA ALA A 84 7.03 0.56 2.21
C ALA A 84 5.59 1.05 2.35
N LEU A 85 4.76 0.36 3.15
CA LEU A 85 3.39 0.76 3.41
C LEU A 85 3.29 1.77 4.55
N GLY A 86 2.48 2.79 4.34
CA GLY A 86 2.00 3.71 5.36
C GLY A 86 0.48 3.66 5.49
N LYS A 87 -0.07 4.41 6.44
CA LYS A 87 -1.51 4.52 6.63
C LYS A 87 -1.97 5.95 6.92
N LEU A 88 -3.21 6.20 6.54
CA LEU A 88 -4.02 7.35 6.92
C LEU A 88 -5.23 6.83 7.68
N VAL A 89 -5.62 7.51 8.73
CA VAL A 89 -6.83 7.22 9.49
C VAL A 89 -7.77 8.41 9.42
N LEU A 90 -9.01 8.20 9.01
CA LEU A 90 -10.03 9.23 9.08
C LEU A 90 -10.51 9.39 10.52
N LYS A 91 -10.48 10.62 11.04
CA LYS A 91 -11.07 10.93 12.34
C LYS A 91 -12.56 10.62 12.35
N THR A 92 -13.03 9.98 13.40
CA THR A 92 -14.45 9.57 13.53
C THR A 92 -15.39 10.73 13.30
N GLY A 93 -16.36 10.56 12.38
CA GLY A 93 -17.36 11.55 12.03
C GLY A 93 -16.85 12.77 11.25
N ALA A 94 -15.55 12.80 10.88
CA ALA A 94 -14.99 13.90 10.13
C ALA A 94 -15.26 13.80 8.62
N ASP A 95 -15.27 14.93 7.94
CA ASP A 95 -15.45 15.03 6.51
C ASP A 95 -14.19 14.54 5.76
N PRO A 96 -14.25 13.44 5.00
CA PRO A 96 -13.08 12.90 4.31
C PRO A 96 -12.50 13.82 3.23
N LEU A 97 -13.26 14.81 2.76
CA LEU A 97 -12.78 15.78 1.77
C LEU A 97 -11.88 16.88 2.38
N LYS A 98 -11.70 16.89 3.70
CA LYS A 98 -10.84 17.85 4.38
C LYS A 98 -9.51 17.19 4.78
N LYS A 99 -8.40 17.83 4.44
CA LYS A 99 -7.05 17.37 4.80
C LYS A 99 -6.92 17.10 6.30
N ASP A 100 -7.39 18.02 7.13
CA ASP A 100 -7.25 17.95 8.60
C ASP A 100 -8.12 16.86 9.25
N SER A 101 -8.99 16.20 8.48
CA SER A 101 -9.76 15.04 8.91
C SER A 101 -8.92 13.76 8.97
N TRP A 102 -7.76 13.75 8.35
CA TRP A 102 -6.90 12.57 8.25
C TRP A 102 -5.70 12.67 9.18
N ILE A 103 -5.40 11.57 9.84
CA ILE A 103 -4.18 11.37 10.62
C ILE A 103 -3.25 10.49 9.81
N LYS A 104 -2.10 11.03 9.43
CA LYS A 104 -1.05 10.31 8.69
C LYS A 104 -0.02 9.77 9.67
N SER A 105 0.28 8.47 9.60
CA SER A 105 1.34 7.86 10.40
C SER A 105 2.71 8.35 9.96
N ALA A 106 3.57 8.72 10.92
CA ALA A 106 4.91 9.25 10.66
C ALA A 106 5.87 8.18 10.14
N GLU A 107 5.69 6.96 10.64
CA GLU A 107 6.54 5.82 10.29
C GLU A 107 5.78 4.85 9.38
N PRO A 108 6.49 4.08 8.53
CA PRO A 108 5.87 3.02 7.76
C PRO A 108 5.34 1.92 8.69
N MET A 109 4.18 1.39 8.40
CA MET A 109 3.59 0.29 9.15
C MET A 109 4.09 -1.10 8.69
N PHE A 110 4.68 -1.18 7.50
CA PHE A 110 5.17 -2.42 6.89
C PHE A 110 6.34 -2.13 5.97
N THR A 111 7.51 -2.67 6.28
CA THR A 111 8.76 -2.39 5.59
C THR A 111 9.59 -3.65 5.38
N HIS A 112 10.76 -3.54 4.75
CA HIS A 112 11.66 -4.65 4.50
C HIS A 112 12.00 -5.44 5.77
N GLN A 113 11.94 -6.76 5.68
CA GLN A 113 12.27 -7.67 6.77
C GLN A 113 12.63 -9.06 6.19
N ASN A 114 13.39 -9.85 6.94
CA ASN A 114 13.72 -11.26 6.63
C ASN A 114 14.28 -11.48 5.21
N GLY A 115 15.10 -10.54 4.71
CA GLY A 115 15.67 -10.63 3.37
C GLY A 115 14.71 -10.31 2.22
N ILE A 116 13.47 -9.92 2.52
CA ILE A 116 12.47 -9.48 1.55
C ILE A 116 12.44 -7.95 1.56
N HIS A 117 12.58 -7.35 0.39
CA HIS A 117 12.83 -5.92 0.22
C HIS A 117 11.69 -5.22 -0.53
N GLY A 118 11.44 -3.96 -0.17
CA GLY A 118 10.51 -3.10 -0.86
C GLY A 118 9.08 -3.66 -0.94
N PRO A 119 8.48 -4.12 0.19
CA PRO A 119 7.10 -4.58 0.19
C PRO A 119 6.13 -3.42 0.00
N GLY A 120 5.11 -3.60 -0.85
CA GLY A 120 4.13 -2.53 -1.03
C GLY A 120 3.02 -2.85 -2.04
N HIS A 121 2.24 -1.82 -2.35
CA HIS A 121 1.09 -1.85 -3.24
C HIS A 121 0.09 -2.93 -2.82
N ALA A 122 -0.32 -2.87 -1.55
CA ALA A 122 -1.08 -3.94 -0.91
C ALA A 122 -2.57 -3.90 -1.26
N ALA A 123 -3.15 -5.09 -1.35
CA ALA A 123 -4.59 -5.34 -1.30
C ALA A 123 -4.91 -6.17 -0.05
N PHE A 124 -6.15 -6.05 0.43
CA PHE A 124 -6.60 -6.73 1.63
C PHE A 124 -7.82 -7.58 1.30
N THR A 125 -7.87 -8.78 1.85
CA THR A 125 -8.95 -9.74 1.62
C THR A 125 -9.24 -10.56 2.88
N THR A 126 -10.34 -11.30 2.84
CA THR A 126 -10.75 -12.19 3.90
C THR A 126 -11.14 -13.54 3.28
N ASP A 127 -10.71 -14.63 3.87
CA ASP A 127 -11.14 -15.95 3.45
C ASP A 127 -12.58 -16.28 3.93
N ALA A 128 -13.09 -17.45 3.55
CA ALA A 128 -14.43 -17.89 3.91
C ALA A 128 -14.59 -18.15 5.43
N ALA A 129 -13.49 -18.33 6.17
CA ALA A 129 -13.48 -18.50 7.62
C ALA A 129 -13.37 -17.16 8.38
N GLY A 130 -13.22 -16.05 7.67
CA GLY A 130 -13.05 -14.72 8.27
C GLY A 130 -11.61 -14.34 8.56
N ASN A 131 -10.62 -15.17 8.18
CA ASN A 131 -9.22 -14.82 8.36
C ASN A 131 -8.82 -13.71 7.37
N ARG A 132 -8.08 -12.73 7.85
CA ARG A 132 -7.66 -11.57 7.07
C ARG A 132 -6.28 -11.77 6.47
N PHE A 133 -6.12 -11.42 5.19
CA PHE A 133 -4.86 -11.52 4.46
C PHE A 133 -4.55 -10.23 3.73
N MET A 134 -3.27 -9.88 3.74
CA MET A 134 -2.69 -8.84 2.92
C MET A 134 -1.94 -9.48 1.76
N ILE A 135 -2.22 -9.01 0.54
CA ILE A 135 -1.52 -9.40 -0.69
C ILE A 135 -0.67 -8.21 -1.10
N TYR A 136 0.62 -8.42 -1.32
CA TYR A 136 1.55 -7.36 -1.69
C TYR A 136 2.61 -7.90 -2.63
N HIS A 137 3.38 -7.01 -3.25
CA HIS A 137 4.57 -7.42 -3.99
C HIS A 137 5.84 -6.95 -3.27
N ALA A 138 6.93 -7.69 -3.47
CA ALA A 138 8.24 -7.36 -2.93
C ALA A 138 9.36 -8.04 -3.75
N TYR A 139 10.61 -7.73 -3.43
CA TYR A 139 11.79 -8.36 -4.00
C TYR A 139 12.38 -9.37 -3.04
N LEU A 140 12.77 -10.55 -3.53
CA LEU A 140 13.70 -11.46 -2.84
C LEU A 140 15.14 -10.98 -3.01
N ASP A 141 15.44 -10.41 -4.17
CA ASP A 141 16.73 -9.75 -4.44
C ASP A 141 16.42 -8.49 -5.28
N TRP A 142 16.38 -7.33 -4.63
CA TRP A 142 16.02 -6.07 -5.27
C TRP A 142 16.97 -5.66 -6.40
N ARG A 143 18.19 -6.22 -6.44
CA ARG A 143 19.18 -5.97 -7.50
C ARG A 143 18.83 -6.68 -8.81
N LYS A 144 17.95 -7.68 -8.77
CA LYS A 144 17.50 -8.45 -9.95
C LYS A 144 16.19 -7.95 -10.54
N GLU A 145 15.60 -6.92 -9.96
CA GLU A 145 14.38 -6.26 -10.42
C GLU A 145 13.13 -7.18 -10.55
N ASN A 146 13.22 -8.44 -10.11
CA ASN A 146 12.08 -9.35 -10.12
C ASN A 146 11.23 -9.16 -8.87
N ARG A 147 10.02 -8.69 -9.04
CA ARG A 147 9.03 -8.58 -7.97
C ARG A 147 8.17 -9.83 -7.94
N TYR A 148 7.93 -10.33 -6.75
CA TYR A 148 7.08 -11.49 -6.48
C TYR A 148 5.85 -11.04 -5.71
N VAL A 149 4.76 -11.78 -5.89
CA VAL A 149 3.54 -11.58 -5.10
C VAL A 149 3.62 -12.44 -3.85
N PHE A 150 3.31 -11.82 -2.72
CA PHE A 150 3.26 -12.46 -1.41
C PHE A 150 1.85 -12.33 -0.83
N ILE A 151 1.48 -13.29 -0.01
CA ILE A 151 0.29 -13.24 0.83
C ILE A 151 0.70 -13.46 2.28
N GLN A 152 0.14 -12.67 3.19
CA GLN A 152 0.46 -12.73 4.60
C GLN A 152 -0.79 -12.49 5.44
N PRO A 153 -1.04 -13.25 6.51
CA PRO A 153 -2.11 -12.96 7.44
C PRO A 153 -1.83 -11.65 8.20
N TYR A 154 -2.89 -10.97 8.60
CA TYR A 154 -2.80 -9.82 9.49
C TYR A 154 -3.97 -9.80 10.47
N MET A 155 -3.78 -9.15 11.62
CA MET A 155 -4.84 -8.78 12.52
C MET A 155 -5.05 -7.27 12.49
N LEU A 156 -6.27 -6.84 12.76
CA LEU A 156 -6.64 -5.44 12.86
C LEU A 156 -7.44 -5.25 14.15
N SER A 157 -7.03 -4.29 14.96
CA SER A 157 -7.73 -3.88 16.17
C SER A 157 -7.91 -2.37 16.15
N GLY A 158 -9.17 -1.93 15.97
CA GLY A 158 -9.44 -0.52 15.68
C GLY A 158 -8.73 -0.07 14.41
N THR A 159 -7.70 0.77 14.55
CA THR A 159 -6.90 1.28 13.42
C THR A 159 -5.48 0.70 13.38
N GLU A 160 -5.15 -0.22 14.27
CA GLU A 160 -3.80 -0.78 14.39
C GLU A 160 -3.71 -2.15 13.72
N PHE A 161 -2.79 -2.25 12.76
CA PHE A 161 -2.47 -3.49 12.06
C PHE A 161 -1.37 -4.24 12.81
N ASP A 162 -1.62 -5.51 13.11
CA ASP A 162 -0.56 -6.46 13.45
C ASP A 162 -0.26 -7.33 12.22
N MET A 163 0.86 -7.08 11.60
CA MET A 163 1.35 -7.76 10.41
C MET A 163 2.87 -8.04 10.49
N ASN A 164 3.38 -8.20 11.73
CA ASN A 164 4.79 -8.48 12.01
C ASN A 164 5.76 -7.35 11.58
N GLY A 165 5.27 -6.12 11.33
CA GLY A 165 6.08 -4.97 10.90
C GLY A 165 6.74 -5.09 9.53
N GLY A 166 6.73 -6.29 8.91
CA GLY A 166 7.33 -6.59 7.63
C GLY A 166 7.04 -8.03 7.16
N PRO A 167 7.55 -8.42 5.99
CA PRO A 167 7.37 -9.76 5.44
C PRO A 167 7.85 -10.88 6.39
N TYR A 168 7.10 -11.97 6.46
CA TYR A 168 7.62 -13.22 7.01
C TYR A 168 8.77 -13.76 6.17
N ALA A 169 9.61 -14.63 6.75
CA ALA A 169 10.67 -15.28 6.00
C ALA A 169 10.10 -16.10 4.83
N ALA A 170 10.87 -16.22 3.74
CA ALA A 170 10.42 -16.90 2.52
C ALA A 170 9.99 -18.35 2.75
N GLU A 171 10.66 -19.06 3.64
CA GLU A 171 10.31 -20.45 4.03
C GLU A 171 8.94 -20.53 4.70
N THR A 172 8.54 -19.50 5.45
CA THR A 172 7.22 -19.44 6.10
C THR A 172 6.11 -19.25 5.05
N VAL A 173 6.41 -18.50 3.98
CA VAL A 173 5.48 -18.28 2.86
C VAL A 173 5.28 -19.56 2.06
N LEU A 174 6.34 -20.34 1.81
CA LEU A 174 6.26 -21.64 1.14
C LEU A 174 5.37 -22.64 1.90
N GLY A 175 5.44 -22.64 3.23
CA GLY A 175 4.55 -23.47 4.06
C GLY A 175 3.06 -23.13 3.94
N ILE A 176 2.71 -21.92 3.56
CA ILE A 176 1.31 -21.51 3.29
C ILE A 176 0.88 -22.04 1.90
N TYR A 177 1.78 -22.08 0.93
CA TYR A 177 1.49 -22.61 -0.40
C TYR A 177 1.25 -24.13 -0.41
N ASP A 178 1.94 -24.89 0.41
CA ASP A 178 1.73 -26.34 0.54
C ASP A 178 0.36 -26.70 1.16
N ALA A 179 -0.29 -25.75 1.81
CA ALA A 179 -1.63 -25.93 2.40
C ALA A 179 -2.78 -25.45 1.47
N GLN A 180 -2.47 -24.90 0.28
CA GLN A 180 -3.50 -24.47 -0.68
C GLN A 180 -4.11 -25.70 -1.37
N PRO A 181 -5.46 -25.81 -1.42
CA PRO A 181 -6.08 -26.77 -2.32
C PRO A 181 -5.62 -26.46 -3.75
N SER A 182 -5.30 -27.51 -4.52
CA SER A 182 -4.89 -27.36 -5.92
C SER A 182 -5.90 -26.48 -6.68
N ILE A 183 -5.43 -25.71 -7.65
CA ILE A 183 -6.29 -24.85 -8.50
C ILE A 183 -7.47 -25.67 -9.08
N GLU A 184 -7.32 -26.96 -9.30
CA GLU A 184 -8.36 -27.88 -9.76
C GLU A 184 -9.53 -28.01 -8.76
N SER A 185 -9.28 -27.95 -7.45
CA SER A 185 -10.36 -27.99 -6.46
C SER A 185 -11.11 -26.65 -6.32
N ALA A 186 -10.45 -25.52 -6.63
CA ALA A 186 -11.08 -24.22 -6.64
C ALA A 186 -11.99 -24.00 -7.85
N VAL A 187 -11.65 -24.55 -9.02
CA VAL A 187 -12.43 -24.42 -10.26
C VAL A 187 -13.69 -25.30 -10.24
N SER A 188 -13.70 -26.43 -9.55
CA SER A 188 -14.87 -27.30 -9.46
C SER A 188 -16.02 -26.72 -8.62
N GLY A 189 -15.79 -25.69 -7.82
CA GLY A 189 -16.80 -25.00 -7.01
C GLY A 189 -17.61 -23.91 -7.75
N PHE A 190 -17.20 -23.50 -8.95
CA PHE A 190 -17.89 -22.46 -9.75
C PHE A 190 -18.86 -22.99 -10.80
N GLY A 191 -19.14 -24.28 -10.82
CA GLY A 191 -20.01 -24.93 -11.79
C GLY A 191 -21.25 -25.58 -11.20
N LYS A 192 -22.07 -24.82 -10.46
CA LYS A 192 -23.50 -25.20 -10.22
C LYS A 192 -24.33 -23.94 -9.97
#